data_d04a5e108447a28b23b78af51e5a213e
#
_entry.id   d04a5e108447a28b23b78af51e5a213e
#
_cell.length_a   1.000
_cell.length_b   1.000
_cell.length_c   1.000
_cell.angle_alpha   90.00
_cell.angle_beta   90.00
_cell.angle_gamma   90.00
#
_symmetry.space_group_name_H-M   'P 1'
#
loop_
_entity.id
_entity.type
_entity.pdbx_description
1 polymer ?
#
loop_
_entity_poly.entity_id
_entity_poly.type
_entity_poly.pdbx_seq_one_letter_code
_entity_poly.pdbx_strand_id
1 'polypeptide(L)'
;MYVIGQLAKLASVNVETVRYYERCGLIEQPQKPVKGYRRYPETTLNRIRFIKRAQELGFSLDEIANLLVFTLKQKEEIREHLSDRVIS
;
A
#
# COMPACT_ATOMS: atom_id res chain seq x y z
N MET A 1 12.55 4.71 -5.52
CA MET A 1 11.43 4.08 -6.22
C MET A 1 11.88 2.77 -6.83
N TYR A 2 10.97 1.83 -6.96
CA TYR A 2 11.30 0.44 -7.32
C TYR A 2 10.50 0.00 -8.54
N VAL A 3 11.13 -0.77 -9.45
CA VAL A 3 10.37 -1.52 -10.45
C VAL A 3 9.76 -2.76 -9.78
N ILE A 4 8.76 -3.35 -10.43
CA ILE A 4 7.98 -4.44 -9.80
C ILE A 4 8.85 -5.62 -9.33
N GLY A 5 9.86 -5.98 -10.09
CA GLY A 5 10.77 -7.07 -9.71
C GLY A 5 11.55 -6.79 -8.44
N GLN A 6 12.07 -5.57 -8.30
CA GLN A 6 12.77 -5.14 -7.08
C GLN A 6 11.82 -5.08 -5.90
N LEU A 7 10.62 -4.53 -6.12
CA LEU A 7 9.59 -4.41 -5.09
C LEU A 7 9.23 -5.78 -4.51
N ALA A 8 8.99 -6.75 -5.39
CA ALA A 8 8.65 -8.12 -4.99
C ALA A 8 9.79 -8.75 -4.19
N LYS A 9 11.02 -8.59 -4.66
CA LYS A 9 12.19 -9.14 -3.99
C LYS A 9 12.37 -8.57 -2.59
N LEU A 10 12.25 -7.25 -2.45
CA LEU A 10 12.41 -6.59 -1.15
C LEU A 10 11.30 -6.94 -0.18
N ALA A 11 10.09 -7.19 -0.70
CA ALA A 11 8.96 -7.60 0.12
C ALA A 11 8.90 -9.10 0.37
N SER A 12 9.83 -9.87 -0.21
CA SER A 12 9.88 -11.33 -0.11
C SER A 12 8.61 -12.00 -0.62
N VAL A 13 8.08 -11.47 -1.73
CA VAL A 13 6.94 -12.06 -2.44
C VAL A 13 7.32 -12.19 -3.91
N ASN A 14 6.50 -12.88 -4.70
CA ASN A 14 6.73 -12.94 -6.15
C ASN A 14 5.96 -11.82 -6.86
N VAL A 15 6.30 -11.57 -8.12
CA VAL A 15 5.67 -10.53 -8.93
C VAL A 15 4.16 -10.74 -9.06
N GLU A 16 3.73 -12.00 -9.18
CA GLU A 16 2.30 -12.32 -9.27
C GLU A 16 1.53 -11.91 -8.02
N THR A 17 2.15 -12.01 -6.86
CA THR A 17 1.55 -11.56 -5.60
C THR A 17 1.35 -10.05 -5.60
N VAL A 18 2.34 -9.29 -6.10
CA VAL A 18 2.21 -7.83 -6.22
C VAL A 18 1.05 -7.49 -7.15
N ARG A 19 0.95 -8.14 -8.29
CA ARG A 19 -0.15 -7.92 -9.25
C ARG A 19 -1.50 -8.29 -8.67
N TYR A 20 -1.54 -9.36 -7.89
CA TYR A 20 -2.76 -9.79 -7.21
C TYR A 20 -3.24 -8.73 -6.22
N TYR A 21 -2.33 -8.17 -5.43
CA TYR A 21 -2.67 -7.10 -4.49
C TYR A 21 -3.17 -5.84 -5.23
N GLU A 22 -2.61 -5.53 -6.39
CA GLU A 22 -3.11 -4.43 -7.22
C GLU A 22 -4.54 -4.69 -7.69
N ARG A 23 -4.83 -5.90 -8.17
CA ARG A 23 -6.18 -6.27 -8.61
C ARG A 23 -7.19 -6.22 -7.48
N CYS A 24 -6.76 -6.54 -6.27
CA CYS A 24 -7.62 -6.49 -5.08
C CYS A 24 -7.80 -5.07 -4.54
N GLY A 25 -7.10 -4.09 -5.10
CA GLY A 25 -7.19 -2.72 -4.62
C GLY A 25 -6.43 -2.45 -3.34
N LEU A 26 -5.56 -3.37 -2.92
CA LEU A 26 -4.79 -3.21 -1.69
C LEU A 26 -3.59 -2.28 -1.85
N ILE A 27 -3.06 -2.20 -3.06
CA ILE A 27 -1.98 -1.27 -3.41
C ILE A 27 -2.34 -0.57 -4.71
N GLU A 28 -1.85 0.65 -4.87
CA GLU A 28 -2.09 1.42 -6.08
C GLU A 28 -1.14 0.97 -7.20
N GLN A 29 -1.67 0.93 -8.43
CA GLN A 29 -0.85 0.72 -9.60
C GLN A 29 -0.36 2.09 -10.09
N PRO A 30 0.96 2.33 -10.13
CA PRO A 30 1.47 3.61 -10.61
C PRO A 30 1.14 3.81 -12.08
N GLN A 31 1.07 5.06 -12.49
CA GLN A 31 0.90 5.39 -13.90
C GLN A 31 2.10 4.91 -14.70
N LYS A 32 1.82 4.40 -15.90
CA LYS A 32 2.89 3.96 -16.80
C LYS A 32 3.60 5.20 -17.37
N PRO A 33 4.92 5.30 -17.21
CA PRO A 33 5.66 6.43 -17.78
C PRO A 33 5.69 6.35 -19.29
N VAL A 34 6.03 7.46 -19.94
CA VAL A 34 6.16 7.51 -21.40
C VAL A 34 7.19 6.49 -21.91
N LYS A 35 8.28 6.36 -21.16
CA LYS A 35 9.33 5.36 -21.45
C LYS A 35 9.66 4.59 -20.16
N GLY A 36 9.89 3.29 -20.31
CA GLY A 36 10.36 2.43 -19.25
C GLY A 36 9.23 1.76 -18.47
N TYR A 37 9.53 1.38 -17.25
CA TYR A 37 8.66 0.59 -16.41
C TYR A 37 8.02 1.45 -15.33
N ARG A 38 6.84 1.02 -14.84
CA ARG A 38 6.20 1.64 -13.68
C ARG A 38 7.14 1.56 -12.49
N ARG A 39 7.16 2.64 -11.70
CA ARG A 39 7.98 2.71 -10.50
C ARG A 39 7.09 2.87 -9.28
N TYR A 40 7.36 2.07 -8.28
CA TYR A 40 6.57 2.01 -7.05
C TYR A 40 7.29 2.79 -5.96
N PRO A 41 6.56 3.61 -5.18
CA PRO A 41 7.17 4.33 -4.06
C PRO A 41 7.44 3.40 -2.88
N GLU A 42 8.28 3.86 -1.97
CA GLU A 42 8.60 3.10 -0.77
C GLU A 42 7.36 2.81 0.09
N THR A 43 6.38 3.71 0.07
CA THR A 43 5.12 3.50 0.78
C THR A 43 4.42 2.21 0.31
N THR A 44 4.50 1.90 -0.98
CA THR A 44 3.94 0.67 -1.52
C THR A 44 4.68 -0.56 -0.98
N LEU A 45 6.01 -0.48 -0.91
CA LEU A 45 6.82 -1.57 -0.33
C LEU A 45 6.39 -1.85 1.12
N ASN A 46 6.26 -0.79 1.91
CA ASN A 46 5.84 -0.91 3.31
C ASN A 46 4.43 -1.51 3.42
N ARG A 47 3.54 -1.13 2.51
CA ARG A 47 2.18 -1.66 2.48
C ARG A 47 2.17 -3.15 2.15
N ILE A 48 2.97 -3.58 1.18
CA ILE A 48 3.07 -5.01 0.83
C ILE A 48 3.61 -5.81 2.02
N ARG A 49 4.61 -5.30 2.70
CA ARG A 49 5.15 -5.92 3.90
C ARG A 49 4.10 -6.07 4.99
N PHE A 50 3.29 -5.04 5.19
CA PHE A 50 2.18 -5.07 6.14
C PHE A 50 1.15 -6.13 5.76
N ILE A 51 0.73 -6.17 4.50
CA ILE A 51 -0.25 -7.13 4.01
C ILE A 51 0.26 -8.56 4.20
N LYS A 52 1.49 -8.81 3.80
CA LYS A 52 2.10 -10.13 3.93
C LYS A 52 2.14 -10.57 5.40
N ARG A 53 2.58 -9.67 6.28
CA ARG A 53 2.67 -9.98 7.71
C ARG A 53 1.29 -10.27 8.29
N ALA A 54 0.29 -9.49 7.92
CA ALA A 54 -1.08 -9.70 8.39
C ALA A 54 -1.62 -11.05 7.95
N GLN A 55 -1.36 -11.45 6.69
CA GLN A 55 -1.76 -12.77 6.21
C GLN A 55 -1.07 -13.89 6.98
N GLU A 56 0.21 -13.74 7.29
CA GLU A 56 0.95 -14.71 8.10
C GLU A 56 0.35 -14.86 9.50
N LEU A 57 -0.23 -13.79 10.02
CA LEU A 57 -0.89 -13.80 11.33
C LEU A 57 -2.32 -14.31 11.26
N GLY A 58 -2.81 -14.66 10.07
CA GLY A 58 -4.12 -15.27 9.90
C GLY A 58 -5.25 -14.35 9.45
N PHE A 59 -4.94 -13.08 9.15
CA PHE A 59 -5.95 -12.16 8.64
C PHE A 59 -6.26 -12.45 7.18
N SER A 60 -7.54 -12.36 6.81
CA SER A 60 -7.94 -12.48 5.41
C SER A 60 -7.66 -11.17 4.67
N LEU A 61 -7.64 -11.23 3.34
CA LEU A 61 -7.43 -10.02 2.53
C LEU A 61 -8.55 -9.00 2.75
N ASP A 62 -9.79 -9.45 2.93
CA ASP A 62 -10.92 -8.57 3.21
C ASP A 62 -10.73 -7.84 4.55
N GLU A 63 -10.29 -8.56 5.56
CA GLU A 63 -9.99 -7.98 6.86
C GLU A 63 -8.85 -6.95 6.76
N ILE A 64 -7.81 -7.28 6.01
CA ILE A 64 -6.68 -6.38 5.79
C ILE A 64 -7.13 -5.12 5.04
N ALA A 65 -7.96 -5.26 4.01
CA ALA A 65 -8.49 -4.13 3.27
C ALA A 65 -9.27 -3.19 4.20
N ASN A 66 -10.09 -3.73 5.08
CA ASN A 66 -10.84 -2.95 6.06
C ASN A 66 -9.92 -2.21 7.03
N LEU A 67 -8.86 -2.86 7.48
CA LEU A 67 -7.87 -2.22 8.36
C LEU A 67 -7.16 -1.06 7.67
N LEU A 68 -6.81 -1.22 6.41
CA LEU A 68 -6.14 -0.16 5.64
C LEU A 68 -7.05 1.05 5.45
N VAL A 69 -8.32 0.83 5.14
CA VAL A 69 -9.29 1.93 4.99
C VAL A 69 -9.48 2.65 6.32
N PHE A 70 -9.61 1.92 7.41
CA PHE A 70 -9.78 2.49 8.73
C PHE A 70 -8.57 3.36 9.12
N THR A 71 -7.36 2.89 8.86
CA THR A 71 -6.14 3.62 9.16
C THR A 71 -6.06 4.93 8.37
N LEU A 72 -6.44 4.90 7.09
CA LEU A 72 -6.45 6.09 6.24
C LEU A 72 -7.46 7.11 6.74
N LYS A 73 -8.65 6.66 7.13
CA LYS A 73 -9.69 7.55 7.67
C LYS A 73 -9.23 8.22 8.95
N GLN A 74 -8.58 7.48 9.84
CA GLN A 74 -8.05 8.04 11.08
C GLN A 74 -6.99 9.10 10.82
N LYS A 75 -6.11 8.87 9.86
CA LYS A 75 -5.09 9.85 9.48
C LYS A 75 -5.72 11.13 8.95
N GLU A 76 -6.76 11.03 8.14
CA GLU A 76 -7.48 12.18 7.62
C GLU A 76 -8.16 12.97 8.75
N GLU A 77 -8.83 12.29 9.66
CA GLU A 77 -9.47 12.92 10.80
C GLU A 77 -8.48 13.67 11.69
N ILE A 78 -7.34 13.07 11.97
CA ILE A 78 -6.27 13.71 12.75
C ILE A 78 -5.75 14.93 12.00
N ARG A 79 -5.56 14.83 10.70
CA ARG A 79 -5.08 15.94 9.88
C ARG A 79 -6.06 17.10 9.89
N GLU A 80 -7.35 16.82 9.76
CA GLU A 80 -8.40 17.83 9.81
C GLU A 80 -8.44 18.54 11.17
N HIS A 81 -8.32 17.79 12.26
CA HIS A 81 -8.27 18.35 13.61
C HIS A 81 -7.06 19.26 13.79
N LEU A 82 -5.91 18.85 13.30
CA LEU A 82 -4.70 19.68 13.38
C LEU A 82 -4.85 20.97 12.56
N SER A 83 -5.48 20.88 11.39
CA SER A 83 -5.74 22.06 10.55
C SER A 83 -6.68 23.04 11.25
N ASP A 84 -7.72 22.53 11.88
CA ASP A 84 -8.67 23.35 12.62
C ASP A 84 -8.00 24.08 13.78
N ARG A 85 -7.09 23.43 14.48
CA ARG A 85 -6.33 24.04 15.57
C ARG A 85 -5.41 25.16 15.08
N VAL A 86 -4.84 24.99 13.92
CA VAL A 86 -3.93 25.98 13.34
C VAL A 86 -4.70 27.21 12.87
N ILE A 87 -5.90 27.02 12.38
CA ILE A 87 -6.75 28.10 11.86
C ILE A 87 -7.39 28.89 13.00
N SER A 88 -7.69 28.23 14.07
CA SER A 88 -8.30 28.88 15.23
C SER A 88 -7.27 29.56 16.13
#